data_5f07a67455d26d881ddf2fd842cca7c0
#
_entry.id   5f07a67455d26d881ddf2fd842cca7c0
#
_cell.length_a   1.000
_cell.length_b   1.000
_cell.length_c   1.000
_cell.angle_alpha   90.00
_cell.angle_beta   90.00
_cell.angle_gamma   90.00
#
_symmetry.space_group_name_H-M   'P 1'
#
loop_
_entity.id
_entity.type
_entity.pdbx_description
1 polymer ?
#
loop_
_entity_poly.entity_id
_entity_poly.type
_entity_poly.pdbx_seq_one_letter_code
_entity_poly.pdbx_strand_id
1 'polypeptide(L)'
;MQCRKEEVGGKLYLAYQYSYGVIRRQNPRERAERRKVTSEAKRRINALNRRFELMKLVSANFVPGRDLFVELGWDHEPDEKEDAQALKSFHRRMRRAFQKAGREYKYILVTETHKRDGSDTRLHHHVIMTGLTGRDLALVRSGWPYGSVDVRALRELTDNFEDTCKYLIKERKPKNKRAYNTSSNLKRPPEPLKRRVAESADLIVPPGVKLVNRDRRDTDCGRYQILVGKIIDQKAFDRYWDKAQHDRRRVMESEHWAKYARQKKRGASSPYLARNGV
;
A
#
# COMPACT_ATOMS: atom_id res chain seq x y z
N MET A 1 0.14 18.93 18.96
CA MET A 1 -0.80 17.83 18.55
C MET A 1 -0.20 17.06 17.41
N GLN A 2 -0.38 15.74 17.41
CA GLN A 2 0.12 14.83 16.38
C GLN A 2 -1.03 14.16 15.62
N CYS A 3 -0.75 13.67 14.41
CA CYS A 3 -1.63 12.81 13.65
C CYS A 3 -1.21 11.35 13.87
N ARG A 4 -2.16 10.51 14.24
CA ARG A 4 -2.01 9.05 14.21
C ARG A 4 -2.80 8.51 13.02
N LYS A 5 -2.13 7.74 12.17
CA LYS A 5 -2.70 7.04 11.02
C LYS A 5 -2.50 5.55 11.22
N GLU A 6 -3.57 4.78 11.18
CA GLU A 6 -3.53 3.32 11.33
C GLU A 6 -4.10 2.68 10.06
N GLU A 7 -3.47 1.62 9.60
CA GLU A 7 -3.79 0.93 8.35
C GLU A 7 -3.73 -0.59 8.56
N VAL A 8 -4.61 -1.29 7.87
CA VAL A 8 -4.69 -2.75 7.93
C VAL A 8 -4.69 -3.31 6.51
N GLY A 9 -4.01 -4.43 6.31
CA GLY A 9 -4.06 -5.19 5.07
C GLY A 9 -3.91 -6.68 5.39
N GLY A 10 -5.01 -7.44 5.39
CA GLY A 10 -5.00 -8.82 5.85
C GLY A 10 -4.50 -8.91 7.29
N LYS A 11 -3.41 -9.62 7.54
CA LYS A 11 -2.79 -9.73 8.87
C LYS A 11 -1.75 -8.63 9.16
N LEU A 12 -1.45 -7.75 8.21
CA LEU A 12 -0.53 -6.65 8.43
C LEU A 12 -1.24 -5.47 9.09
N TYR A 13 -0.67 -4.98 10.20
CA TYR A 13 -1.04 -3.74 10.86
C TYR A 13 0.11 -2.73 10.75
N LEU A 14 -0.22 -1.51 10.33
CA LEU A 14 0.72 -0.39 10.24
C LEU A 14 0.15 0.80 11.00
N ALA A 15 0.97 1.42 11.85
CA ALA A 15 0.59 2.67 12.49
C ALA A 15 1.72 3.70 12.37
N TYR A 16 1.32 4.92 12.09
CA TYR A 16 2.21 6.08 11.97
C TYR A 16 1.74 7.15 12.93
N GLN A 17 2.67 7.80 13.60
CA GLN A 17 2.39 8.98 14.39
C GLN A 17 3.41 10.06 14.06
N TYR A 18 2.93 11.23 13.69
CA TYR A 18 3.77 12.34 13.26
C TYR A 18 3.17 13.67 13.65
N SER A 19 4.04 14.64 13.90
CA SER A 19 3.63 16.02 14.17
C SER A 19 2.99 16.64 12.94
N TYR A 20 1.91 17.38 13.11
CA TYR A 20 1.42 18.26 12.05
C TYR A 20 2.49 19.34 11.84
N GLY A 21 3.18 19.27 10.72
CA GLY A 21 4.06 20.36 10.31
C GLY A 21 3.24 21.64 10.23
N VAL A 22 3.74 22.70 10.83
CA VAL A 22 3.24 24.05 10.57
C VAL A 22 3.52 24.31 9.09
N ILE A 23 2.49 24.15 8.26
CA ILE A 23 2.56 24.56 6.85
C ILE A 23 2.65 26.07 6.89
N ARG A 24 3.87 26.63 6.97
CA ARG A 24 4.09 28.04 6.65
C ARG A 24 3.50 28.26 5.27
N ARG A 25 2.55 29.20 5.14
CA ARG A 25 2.01 29.62 3.86
C ARG A 25 3.18 30.06 3.00
N GLN A 26 3.64 29.16 2.12
CA GLN A 26 4.74 29.44 1.20
C GLN A 26 4.22 30.29 0.06
N ASN A 27 5.03 31.27 -0.34
CA ASN A 27 4.80 32.05 -1.54
C ASN A 27 4.60 31.12 -2.76
N PRO A 28 3.67 31.39 -3.68
CA PRO A 28 3.45 30.57 -4.88
C PRO A 28 4.71 30.32 -5.70
N ARG A 29 5.65 31.28 -5.77
CA ARG A 29 6.95 31.14 -6.46
C ARG A 29 7.86 30.09 -5.79
N GLU A 30 8.04 30.14 -4.47
CA GLU A 30 8.82 29.13 -3.72
C GLU A 30 8.22 27.71 -3.86
N ARG A 31 6.88 27.62 -4.00
CA ARG A 31 6.17 26.37 -4.23
C ARG A 31 6.43 25.83 -5.64
N ALA A 32 6.58 26.70 -6.66
CA ALA A 32 6.88 26.33 -8.04
C ALA A 32 8.32 25.82 -8.20
N GLU A 33 9.29 26.45 -7.54
CA GLU A 33 10.69 26.02 -7.57
C GLU A 33 10.92 24.67 -6.88
N ARG A 34 10.27 24.45 -5.72
CA ARG A 34 10.33 23.15 -5.02
C ARG A 34 9.66 21.99 -5.76
N ARG A 35 8.74 22.26 -6.69
CA ARG A 35 8.13 21.21 -7.54
C ARG A 35 9.11 20.59 -8.54
N LYS A 36 10.20 21.27 -8.90
CA LYS A 36 11.15 20.80 -9.91
C LYS A 36 12.09 19.70 -9.44
N VAL A 37 12.41 19.65 -8.13
CA VAL A 37 13.35 18.65 -7.60
C VAL A 37 12.71 17.92 -6.42
N THR A 38 12.42 16.64 -6.60
CA THR A 38 12.03 15.79 -5.46
C THR A 38 13.29 15.50 -4.66
N SER A 39 13.38 16.05 -3.42
CA SER A 39 14.51 15.81 -2.52
C SER A 39 14.72 14.30 -2.30
N GLU A 40 15.95 13.89 -2.01
CA GLU A 40 16.28 12.49 -1.73
C GLU A 40 15.44 11.94 -0.56
N ALA A 41 15.24 12.73 0.50
CA ALA A 41 14.38 12.37 1.62
C ALA A 41 12.95 12.07 1.18
N LYS A 42 12.37 12.88 0.29
CA LYS A 42 11.02 12.64 -0.25
C LYS A 42 10.97 11.39 -1.13
N ARG A 43 12.04 11.10 -1.86
CA ARG A 43 12.15 9.86 -2.66
C ARG A 43 12.17 8.62 -1.75
N ARG A 44 12.93 8.66 -0.65
CA ARG A 44 12.98 7.58 0.35
C ARG A 44 11.60 7.35 0.99
N ILE A 45 10.90 8.41 1.39
CA ILE A 45 9.55 8.34 1.94
C ILE A 45 8.58 7.74 0.91
N ASN A 46 8.62 8.19 -0.36
CA ASN A 46 7.75 7.66 -1.40
C ASN A 46 8.03 6.18 -1.70
N ALA A 47 9.29 5.75 -1.65
CA ALA A 47 9.67 4.34 -1.82
C ALA A 47 9.14 3.49 -0.64
N LEU A 48 9.27 3.97 0.58
CA LEU A 48 8.74 3.32 1.78
C LEU A 48 7.22 3.19 1.73
N ASN A 49 6.51 4.27 1.37
CA ASN A 49 5.06 4.25 1.24
C ASN A 49 4.59 3.25 0.17
N ARG A 50 5.24 3.20 -1.00
CA ARG A 50 4.94 2.21 -2.05
C ARG A 50 5.13 0.79 -1.55
N ARG A 51 6.20 0.53 -0.78
CA ARG A 51 6.45 -0.78 -0.17
C ARG A 51 5.32 -1.17 0.77
N PHE A 52 4.90 -0.28 1.66
CA PHE A 52 3.80 -0.56 2.58
C PHE A 52 2.45 -0.76 1.88
N GLU A 53 2.18 -0.01 0.80
CA GLU A 53 0.97 -0.25 -0.02
C GLU A 53 1.00 -1.65 -0.64
N LEU A 54 2.15 -2.08 -1.19
CA LEU A 54 2.29 -3.42 -1.74
C LEU A 54 2.17 -4.50 -0.65
N MET A 55 2.80 -4.32 0.51
CA MET A 55 2.70 -5.25 1.64
C MET A 55 1.24 -5.44 2.10
N LYS A 56 0.47 -4.36 2.20
CA LYS A 56 -0.96 -4.43 2.54
C LYS A 56 -1.75 -5.22 1.50
N LEU A 57 -1.49 -4.98 0.21
CA LEU A 57 -2.15 -5.72 -0.88
C LEU A 57 -1.78 -7.20 -0.86
N VAL A 58 -0.51 -7.54 -0.69
CA VAL A 58 -0.05 -8.94 -0.60
C VAL A 58 -0.70 -9.63 0.58
N SER A 59 -0.59 -9.05 1.79
CA SER A 59 -1.14 -9.64 3.00
C SER A 59 -2.67 -9.79 2.98
N ALA A 60 -3.39 -8.90 2.29
CA ALA A 60 -4.85 -8.98 2.17
C ALA A 60 -5.35 -10.04 1.18
N ASN A 61 -4.49 -10.53 0.28
CA ASN A 61 -4.93 -11.34 -0.84
C ASN A 61 -4.24 -12.70 -0.97
N PHE A 62 -3.04 -12.85 -0.40
CA PHE A 62 -2.23 -14.04 -0.59
C PHE A 62 -1.83 -14.67 0.74
N VAL A 63 -1.68 -15.99 0.74
CA VAL A 63 -1.37 -16.79 1.91
C VAL A 63 0.01 -17.43 1.74
N PRO A 64 0.95 -17.21 2.67
CA PRO A 64 2.26 -17.85 2.65
C PRO A 64 2.15 -19.38 2.63
N GLY A 65 3.06 -20.02 1.92
CA GLY A 65 3.10 -21.49 1.80
C GLY A 65 2.04 -22.09 0.91
N ARG A 66 0.97 -21.35 0.58
CA ARG A 66 -0.12 -21.76 -0.29
C ARG A 66 -0.03 -21.11 -1.67
N ASP A 67 0.09 -19.80 -1.70
CA ASP A 67 0.15 -19.06 -2.94
C ASP A 67 1.57 -19.03 -3.51
N LEU A 68 1.74 -18.62 -4.75
CA LEU A 68 2.95 -18.79 -5.51
C LEU A 68 3.69 -17.47 -5.74
N PHE A 69 5.01 -17.55 -5.71
CA PHE A 69 5.92 -16.57 -6.26
C PHE A 69 6.54 -17.15 -7.53
N VAL A 70 6.29 -16.51 -8.66
CA VAL A 70 6.67 -16.98 -9.99
C VAL A 70 7.62 -15.96 -10.61
N GLU A 71 8.69 -16.45 -11.23
CA GLU A 71 9.57 -15.67 -12.09
C GLU A 71 9.46 -16.18 -13.52
N LEU A 72 9.13 -15.27 -14.45
CA LEU A 72 8.99 -15.56 -15.88
C LEU A 72 10.11 -14.83 -16.61
N GLY A 73 11.03 -15.58 -17.18
CA GLY A 73 12.14 -15.05 -17.97
C GLY A 73 11.94 -15.29 -19.45
N TRP A 74 12.61 -14.49 -20.27
CA TRP A 74 12.66 -14.63 -21.71
C TRP A 74 13.96 -15.35 -22.14
N ASP A 75 13.91 -16.11 -23.21
CA ASP A 75 15.07 -16.73 -23.83
C ASP A 75 15.78 -15.78 -24.82
N HIS A 76 15.09 -14.73 -25.27
CA HIS A 76 15.59 -13.63 -26.10
C HIS A 76 15.21 -12.26 -25.53
N GLU A 77 15.55 -11.16 -26.17
CA GLU A 77 15.14 -9.81 -25.77
C GLU A 77 13.84 -9.45 -26.55
N PRO A 78 12.68 -9.39 -25.87
CA PRO A 78 11.42 -9.09 -26.54
C PRO A 78 11.25 -7.58 -26.75
N ASP A 79 10.50 -7.19 -27.77
CA ASP A 79 10.00 -5.83 -27.86
C ASP A 79 8.81 -5.59 -26.91
N GLU A 80 8.43 -4.31 -26.69
CA GLU A 80 7.34 -3.95 -25.77
C GLU A 80 5.99 -4.56 -26.19
N LYS A 81 5.73 -4.75 -27.48
CA LYS A 81 4.48 -5.29 -28.00
C LYS A 81 4.42 -6.81 -27.80
N GLU A 82 5.52 -7.48 -28.05
CA GLU A 82 5.68 -8.91 -27.81
C GLU A 82 5.49 -9.25 -26.35
N ASP A 83 6.19 -8.51 -25.45
CA ASP A 83 6.07 -8.65 -24.00
C ASP A 83 4.63 -8.48 -23.52
N ALA A 84 3.97 -7.41 -23.93
CA ALA A 84 2.58 -7.15 -23.57
C ALA A 84 1.62 -8.26 -24.06
N GLN A 85 1.84 -8.80 -25.25
CA GLN A 85 1.03 -9.87 -25.83
C GLN A 85 1.25 -11.21 -25.10
N ALA A 86 2.50 -11.53 -24.77
CA ALA A 86 2.87 -12.72 -24.00
C ALA A 86 2.23 -12.71 -22.60
N LEU A 87 2.35 -11.60 -21.87
CA LEU A 87 1.72 -11.42 -20.56
C LEU A 87 0.20 -11.53 -20.64
N LYS A 88 -0.42 -10.89 -21.62
CA LYS A 88 -1.88 -10.99 -21.86
C LYS A 88 -2.30 -12.44 -22.10
N SER A 89 -1.54 -13.19 -22.89
CA SER A 89 -1.78 -14.60 -23.20
C SER A 89 -1.60 -15.47 -21.96
N PHE A 90 -0.53 -15.26 -21.17
CA PHE A 90 -0.29 -15.95 -19.91
C PHE A 90 -1.46 -15.74 -18.93
N HIS A 91 -1.83 -14.49 -18.64
CA HIS A 91 -2.93 -14.22 -17.71
C HIS A 91 -4.28 -14.74 -18.20
N ARG A 92 -4.51 -14.77 -19.51
CA ARG A 92 -5.73 -15.37 -20.09
C ARG A 92 -5.78 -16.88 -19.88
N ARG A 93 -4.64 -17.59 -20.08
CA ARG A 93 -4.54 -19.04 -19.83
C ARG A 93 -4.76 -19.35 -18.35
N MET A 94 -4.09 -18.64 -17.45
CA MET A 94 -4.26 -18.81 -16.00
C MET A 94 -5.71 -18.58 -15.58
N ARG A 95 -6.32 -17.48 -16.02
CA ARG A 95 -7.73 -17.18 -15.68
C ARG A 95 -8.68 -18.28 -16.11
N ARG A 96 -8.54 -18.77 -17.35
CA ARG A 96 -9.39 -19.86 -17.88
C ARG A 96 -9.23 -21.15 -17.07
N ALA A 97 -7.99 -21.53 -16.75
CA ALA A 97 -7.72 -22.76 -16.02
C ALA A 97 -8.23 -22.68 -14.57
N PHE A 98 -8.03 -21.56 -13.89
CA PHE A 98 -8.55 -21.36 -12.54
C PHE A 98 -10.09 -21.32 -12.54
N GLN A 99 -10.71 -20.65 -13.49
CA GLN A 99 -12.16 -20.61 -13.64
C GLN A 99 -12.75 -22.02 -13.89
N LYS A 100 -12.11 -22.83 -14.75
CA LYS A 100 -12.50 -24.23 -14.98
C LYS A 100 -12.40 -25.08 -13.72
N ALA A 101 -11.47 -24.73 -12.81
CA ALA A 101 -11.32 -25.40 -11.52
C ALA A 101 -12.21 -24.80 -10.40
N GLY A 102 -13.14 -23.88 -10.71
CA GLY A 102 -13.99 -23.21 -9.72
C GLY A 102 -13.22 -22.28 -8.78
N ARG A 103 -12.07 -21.77 -9.20
CA ARG A 103 -11.16 -20.99 -8.35
C ARG A 103 -10.92 -19.58 -8.90
N GLU A 104 -10.64 -18.65 -8.02
CA GLU A 104 -10.26 -17.29 -8.41
C GLU A 104 -8.77 -17.19 -8.76
N TYR A 105 -8.47 -16.57 -9.88
CA TYR A 105 -7.13 -16.18 -10.26
C TYR A 105 -6.86 -14.73 -9.84
N LYS A 106 -5.96 -14.53 -8.90
CA LYS A 106 -5.47 -13.23 -8.44
C LYS A 106 -3.98 -13.13 -8.70
N TYR A 107 -3.50 -11.93 -9.03
CA TYR A 107 -2.08 -11.70 -9.22
C TYR A 107 -1.63 -10.27 -8.93
N ILE A 108 -0.36 -10.13 -8.61
CA ILE A 108 0.43 -8.91 -8.63
C ILE A 108 1.65 -9.18 -9.49
N LEU A 109 1.89 -8.35 -10.48
CA LEU A 109 2.98 -8.48 -11.47
C LEU A 109 3.92 -7.29 -11.36
N VAL A 110 5.23 -7.57 -11.33
CA VAL A 110 6.30 -6.59 -11.44
C VAL A 110 7.21 -6.99 -12.59
N THR A 111 7.46 -6.08 -13.53
CA THR A 111 8.43 -6.28 -14.61
C THR A 111 9.77 -5.66 -14.18
N GLU A 112 10.85 -6.38 -14.37
CA GLU A 112 12.22 -5.93 -14.04
C GLU A 112 13.08 -5.93 -15.32
N THR A 113 13.82 -4.83 -15.52
CA THR A 113 14.73 -4.64 -16.66
C THR A 113 16.15 -4.30 -16.23
N HIS A 114 16.36 -4.02 -14.93
CA HIS A 114 17.66 -3.62 -14.38
C HIS A 114 17.93 -4.38 -13.09
N LYS A 115 19.18 -4.74 -12.86
CA LYS A 115 19.66 -5.28 -11.59
C LYS A 115 19.66 -4.20 -10.49
N ARG A 116 19.89 -4.63 -9.26
CA ARG A 116 19.93 -3.72 -8.09
C ARG A 116 21.06 -2.69 -8.18
N ASP A 117 22.16 -3.03 -8.84
CA ASP A 117 23.31 -2.15 -9.10
C ASP A 117 23.09 -1.17 -10.24
N GLY A 118 21.93 -1.23 -10.92
CA GLY A 118 21.57 -0.38 -12.05
C GLY A 118 22.05 -0.91 -13.39
N SER A 119 22.77 -2.04 -13.44
CA SER A 119 23.13 -2.68 -14.70
C SER A 119 21.91 -3.32 -15.35
N ASP A 120 21.91 -3.41 -16.67
CA ASP A 120 20.84 -4.07 -17.41
C ASP A 120 20.78 -5.56 -17.08
N THR A 121 19.56 -6.06 -16.96
CA THR A 121 19.29 -7.49 -16.91
C THR A 121 18.29 -7.82 -18.00
N ARG A 122 18.32 -9.07 -18.46
CA ARG A 122 17.29 -9.54 -19.36
C ARG A 122 15.92 -9.30 -18.75
N LEU A 123 14.99 -8.82 -19.55
CA LEU A 123 13.62 -8.56 -19.10
C LEU A 123 13.02 -9.81 -18.50
N HIS A 124 12.48 -9.69 -17.30
CA HIS A 124 11.77 -10.75 -16.61
C HIS A 124 10.64 -10.20 -15.72
N HIS A 125 9.73 -11.08 -15.36
CA HIS A 125 8.56 -10.72 -14.57
C HIS A 125 8.51 -11.52 -13.29
N HIS A 126 8.23 -10.83 -12.19
CA HIS A 126 7.87 -11.44 -10.92
C HIS A 126 6.36 -11.38 -10.74
N VAL A 127 5.74 -12.52 -10.47
CA VAL A 127 4.30 -12.64 -10.28
C VAL A 127 4.01 -13.29 -8.94
N ILE A 128 3.35 -12.56 -8.04
CA ILE A 128 2.67 -13.19 -6.91
C ILE A 128 1.28 -13.58 -7.39
N MET A 129 0.92 -14.85 -7.27
CA MET A 129 -0.38 -15.33 -7.75
C MET A 129 -0.98 -16.40 -6.83
N THR A 130 -2.31 -16.52 -6.90
CA THR A 130 -2.99 -17.63 -6.25
C THR A 130 -2.50 -18.95 -6.81
N GLY A 131 -2.30 -19.96 -5.94
CA GLY A 131 -1.88 -21.29 -6.32
C GLY A 131 -2.08 -22.24 -5.16
N LEU A 132 -2.31 -23.54 -5.39
CA LEU A 132 -2.63 -24.48 -4.30
C LEU A 132 -2.08 -25.89 -4.50
N THR A 133 -1.76 -26.30 -5.73
CA THR A 133 -1.52 -27.71 -6.03
C THR A 133 -0.32 -27.89 -6.97
N GLY A 134 0.23 -29.11 -7.00
CA GLY A 134 1.24 -29.46 -7.98
C GLY A 134 0.78 -29.28 -9.43
N ARG A 135 -0.53 -29.38 -9.71
CA ARG A 135 -1.10 -29.06 -11.02
C ARG A 135 -0.95 -27.59 -11.40
N ASP A 136 -0.99 -26.69 -10.44
CA ASP A 136 -0.79 -25.26 -10.69
C ASP A 136 0.66 -24.97 -11.13
N LEU A 137 1.64 -25.70 -10.61
CA LEU A 137 3.03 -25.59 -11.04
C LEU A 137 3.20 -25.97 -12.50
N ALA A 138 2.61 -27.11 -12.93
CA ALA A 138 2.64 -27.55 -14.32
C ALA A 138 1.92 -26.57 -15.24
N LEU A 139 0.77 -26.03 -14.78
CA LEU A 139 0.00 -25.03 -15.51
C LEU A 139 0.78 -23.73 -15.72
N VAL A 140 1.47 -23.25 -14.71
CA VAL A 140 2.28 -22.01 -14.81
C VAL A 140 3.40 -22.22 -15.82
N ARG A 141 4.13 -23.34 -15.71
CA ARG A 141 5.23 -23.67 -16.64
C ARG A 141 4.75 -23.78 -18.08
N SER A 142 3.68 -24.53 -18.33
CA SER A 142 3.10 -24.64 -19.69
C SER A 142 2.47 -23.34 -20.19
N GLY A 143 2.11 -22.45 -19.28
CA GLY A 143 1.51 -21.15 -19.59
C GLY A 143 2.49 -20.13 -20.16
N TRP A 144 3.79 -20.30 -19.94
CA TRP A 144 4.86 -19.40 -20.39
C TRP A 144 5.86 -20.13 -21.29
N PRO A 145 5.65 -20.18 -22.61
CA PRO A 145 6.52 -20.88 -23.55
C PRO A 145 7.68 -20.01 -24.08
N TYR A 146 7.94 -18.86 -23.50
CA TYR A 146 8.85 -17.84 -24.03
C TYR A 146 10.24 -17.85 -23.36
N GLY A 147 10.47 -18.77 -22.44
CA GLY A 147 11.75 -18.91 -21.76
C GLY A 147 11.63 -19.57 -20.39
N SER A 148 12.45 -19.13 -19.44
CA SER A 148 12.55 -19.76 -18.13
C SER A 148 11.34 -19.49 -17.23
N VAL A 149 10.95 -20.49 -16.43
CA VAL A 149 9.90 -20.37 -15.41
C VAL A 149 10.41 -20.95 -14.11
N ASP A 150 10.59 -20.10 -13.10
CA ASP A 150 10.83 -20.52 -11.72
C ASP A 150 9.56 -20.31 -10.88
N VAL A 151 9.16 -21.34 -10.15
CA VAL A 151 7.93 -21.31 -9.33
C VAL A 151 8.27 -21.76 -7.94
N ARG A 152 7.99 -20.91 -6.97
CA ARG A 152 8.22 -21.14 -5.54
C ARG A 152 6.94 -20.88 -4.76
N ALA A 153 6.80 -21.53 -3.61
CA ALA A 153 5.77 -21.11 -2.66
C ALA A 153 6.07 -19.68 -2.18
N LEU A 154 5.04 -18.86 -2.11
CA LEU A 154 5.15 -17.53 -1.53
C LEU A 154 5.59 -17.65 -0.07
N ARG A 155 6.67 -17.00 0.30
CA ARG A 155 7.25 -17.05 1.65
C ARG A 155 7.02 -15.74 2.38
N GLU A 156 6.77 -15.84 3.67
CA GLU A 156 6.74 -14.73 4.62
C GLU A 156 7.95 -14.91 5.55
N LEU A 157 9.10 -14.36 5.15
CA LEU A 157 10.36 -14.55 5.88
C LEU A 157 10.42 -13.76 7.19
N THR A 158 9.72 -12.61 7.25
CA THR A 158 9.77 -11.63 8.36
C THR A 158 8.40 -11.28 8.91
N ASP A 159 7.49 -12.23 9.01
CA ASP A 159 6.13 -12.04 9.55
C ASP A 159 5.23 -10.97 8.81
N ASN A 160 5.68 -10.37 7.69
CA ASN A 160 4.96 -9.25 7.07
C ASN A 160 5.18 -9.03 5.57
N PHE A 161 5.79 -9.97 4.86
CA PHE A 161 6.15 -9.84 3.43
C PHE A 161 7.11 -8.68 3.08
N GLU A 162 7.80 -8.10 4.08
CA GLU A 162 8.64 -6.93 3.82
C GLU A 162 9.75 -7.23 2.81
N ASP A 163 10.46 -8.36 2.98
CA ASP A 163 11.57 -8.75 2.11
C ASP A 163 11.10 -9.00 0.68
N THR A 164 9.98 -9.73 0.52
CA THR A 164 9.37 -9.97 -0.79
C THR A 164 8.98 -8.67 -1.47
N CYS A 165 8.31 -7.76 -0.76
CA CYS A 165 7.89 -6.48 -1.32
C CYS A 165 9.07 -5.54 -1.58
N LYS A 166 10.10 -5.54 -0.73
CA LYS A 166 11.32 -4.79 -0.95
C LYS A 166 12.09 -5.27 -2.17
N TYR A 167 12.09 -6.58 -2.40
CA TYR A 167 12.67 -7.18 -3.60
C TYR A 167 11.90 -6.77 -4.85
N LEU A 168 10.57 -6.89 -4.85
CA LEU A 168 9.71 -6.61 -5.99
C LEU A 168 9.75 -5.16 -6.48
N ILE A 169 9.90 -4.19 -5.57
CA ILE A 169 9.86 -2.76 -5.93
C ILE A 169 11.21 -2.07 -5.77
N LYS A 170 12.30 -2.83 -5.82
CA LYS A 170 13.67 -2.31 -5.73
C LYS A 170 14.01 -1.37 -6.89
N GLU A 171 13.47 -1.65 -8.07
CA GLU A 171 13.75 -0.91 -9.29
C GLU A 171 12.95 0.40 -9.35
N ARG A 172 13.63 1.46 -9.76
CA ARG A 172 13.01 2.76 -9.98
C ARG A 172 12.37 2.82 -11.37
N LYS A 173 11.05 2.81 -11.40
CA LYS A 173 10.31 2.98 -12.66
C LYS A 173 10.29 4.44 -13.14
N PRO A 174 10.28 4.69 -14.46
CA PRO A 174 10.02 6.01 -15.03
C PRO A 174 8.74 6.63 -14.48
N LYS A 175 8.65 7.98 -14.49
CA LYS A 175 7.53 8.73 -13.87
C LYS A 175 6.14 8.27 -14.32
N ASN A 176 6.01 7.78 -15.53
CA ASN A 176 4.72 7.41 -16.14
C ASN A 176 4.43 5.89 -16.11
N LYS A 177 5.35 5.06 -15.59
CA LYS A 177 5.13 3.61 -15.48
C LYS A 177 4.74 3.23 -14.06
N ARG A 178 3.76 2.35 -13.92
CA ARG A 178 3.33 1.79 -12.62
C ARG A 178 4.44 0.91 -12.05
N ALA A 179 4.60 0.93 -10.74
CA ALA A 179 5.58 0.07 -10.07
C ALA A 179 5.20 -1.41 -10.15
N TYR A 180 3.90 -1.71 -10.22
CA TYR A 180 3.34 -3.06 -10.36
C TYR A 180 1.96 -3.01 -11.01
N ASN A 181 1.57 -4.11 -11.63
CA ASN A 181 0.23 -4.34 -12.18
C ASN A 181 -0.52 -5.36 -11.33
N THR A 182 -1.84 -5.28 -11.27
CA THR A 182 -2.66 -6.17 -10.44
C THR A 182 -3.88 -6.67 -11.19
N SER A 183 -4.37 -7.85 -10.81
CA SER A 183 -5.71 -8.26 -11.19
C SER A 183 -6.77 -7.34 -10.56
N SER A 184 -7.92 -7.20 -11.22
CA SER A 184 -9.00 -6.30 -10.78
C SER A 184 -9.75 -6.80 -9.53
N ASN A 185 -9.67 -8.10 -9.25
CA ASN A 185 -10.39 -8.77 -8.16
C ASN A 185 -9.61 -8.86 -6.83
N LEU A 186 -8.55 -8.07 -6.66
CA LEU A 186 -7.87 -7.97 -5.37
C LEU A 186 -8.75 -7.25 -4.35
N LYS A 187 -8.80 -7.80 -3.14
CA LYS A 187 -9.35 -7.09 -1.97
C LYS A 187 -8.50 -5.86 -1.71
N ARG A 188 -9.14 -4.70 -1.66
CA ARG A 188 -8.48 -3.45 -1.29
C ARG A 188 -8.41 -3.32 0.23
N PRO A 189 -7.28 -2.88 0.79
CA PRO A 189 -7.21 -2.53 2.20
C PRO A 189 -8.28 -1.49 2.56
N PRO A 190 -8.85 -1.54 3.77
CA PRO A 190 -9.82 -0.53 4.22
C PRO A 190 -9.18 0.86 4.30
N GLU A 191 -10.03 1.87 4.32
CA GLU A 191 -9.59 3.26 4.48
C GLU A 191 -8.79 3.44 5.79
N PRO A 192 -7.70 4.22 5.75
CA PRO A 192 -6.89 4.48 6.93
C PRO A 192 -7.68 5.15 8.05
N LEU A 193 -7.53 4.67 9.27
CA LEU A 193 -8.05 5.32 10.45
C LEU A 193 -7.11 6.47 10.84
N LYS A 194 -7.55 7.72 10.68
CA LYS A 194 -6.79 8.92 11.05
C LYS A 194 -7.44 9.59 12.25
N ARG A 195 -6.64 9.95 13.26
CA ARG A 195 -7.09 10.69 14.45
C ARG A 195 -6.01 11.64 14.96
N ARG A 196 -6.46 12.69 15.61
CA ARG A 196 -5.59 13.61 16.34
C ARG A 196 -5.30 13.03 17.70
N VAL A 197 -4.04 13.11 18.14
CA VAL A 197 -3.59 12.63 19.44
C VAL A 197 -2.76 13.71 20.12
N ALA A 198 -2.66 13.63 21.45
CA ALA A 198 -1.76 14.50 22.21
C ALA A 198 -0.30 14.26 21.78
N GLU A 199 0.55 15.25 21.95
CA GLU A 199 1.97 15.14 21.59
C GLU A 199 2.71 14.15 22.49
N SER A 200 2.27 14.04 23.74
CA SER A 200 2.74 13.06 24.72
C SER A 200 2.24 11.64 24.50
N ALA A 201 1.25 11.44 23.60
CA ALA A 201 0.68 10.12 23.38
C ALA A 201 1.67 9.19 22.66
N ASP A 202 1.93 8.03 23.25
CA ASP A 202 2.76 7.00 22.63
C ASP A 202 1.98 6.16 21.62
N LEU A 203 2.71 5.66 20.62
CA LEU A 203 2.19 4.69 19.67
C LEU A 203 2.24 3.30 20.32
N ILE A 204 1.09 2.80 20.74
CA ILE A 204 0.93 1.55 21.47
C ILE A 204 0.60 0.42 20.48
N VAL A 205 1.13 -0.78 20.75
CA VAL A 205 0.74 -2.00 20.03
C VAL A 205 -0.71 -2.37 20.41
N PRO A 206 -1.63 -2.49 19.45
CA PRO A 206 -3.01 -2.86 19.77
C PRO A 206 -3.13 -4.28 20.32
N PRO A 207 -4.19 -4.60 21.07
CA PRO A 207 -4.54 -5.96 21.42
C PRO A 207 -4.62 -6.85 20.17
N GLY A 208 -4.12 -8.09 20.28
CA GLY A 208 -4.11 -9.05 19.18
C GLY A 208 -3.05 -8.83 18.10
N VAL A 209 -2.17 -7.84 18.27
CA VAL A 209 -1.07 -7.56 17.34
C VAL A 209 0.27 -7.95 17.97
N LYS A 210 1.05 -8.76 17.25
CA LYS A 210 2.47 -9.00 17.54
C LYS A 210 3.30 -7.88 16.91
N LEU A 211 4.13 -7.21 17.68
CA LEU A 211 5.07 -6.22 17.16
C LEU A 211 6.13 -6.91 16.29
N VAL A 212 6.30 -6.44 15.06
CA VAL A 212 7.34 -6.89 14.13
C VAL A 212 8.48 -5.88 14.08
N ASN A 213 8.16 -4.60 13.94
CA ASN A 213 9.15 -3.54 13.88
C ASN A 213 8.60 -2.24 14.46
N ARG A 214 9.48 -1.45 15.09
CA ARG A 214 9.19 -0.10 15.55
C ARG A 214 10.39 0.79 15.22
N ASP A 215 10.10 1.94 14.62
CA ASP A 215 11.09 2.99 14.40
C ASP A 215 10.58 4.31 14.97
N ARG A 216 11.48 5.07 15.59
CA ARG A 216 11.20 6.39 16.15
C ARG A 216 12.33 7.32 15.76
N ARG A 217 11.97 8.46 15.21
CA ARG A 217 12.91 9.50 14.79
C ARG A 217 12.42 10.85 15.24
N ASP A 218 13.29 11.62 15.84
CA ASP A 218 13.07 13.03 16.04
C ASP A 218 13.62 13.77 14.82
N THR A 219 12.82 14.66 14.25
CA THR A 219 13.12 15.43 13.05
C THR A 219 12.90 16.90 13.32
N ASP A 220 13.42 17.79 12.49
CA ASP A 220 13.17 19.25 12.58
C ASP A 220 11.67 19.61 12.53
N CYS A 221 10.84 18.69 12.01
CA CYS A 221 9.38 18.81 11.95
C CYS A 221 8.67 18.16 13.15
N GLY A 222 9.41 17.67 14.15
CA GLY A 222 8.91 16.97 15.32
C GLY A 222 9.09 15.45 15.23
N ARG A 223 8.51 14.75 16.21
CA ARG A 223 8.63 13.29 16.34
C ARG A 223 7.85 12.54 15.26
N TYR A 224 8.52 11.56 14.65
CA TYR A 224 7.92 10.57 13.77
C TYR A 224 8.08 9.19 14.37
N GLN A 225 7.00 8.42 14.44
CA GLN A 225 7.01 7.03 14.89
C GLN A 225 6.30 6.16 13.86
N ILE A 226 6.82 4.96 13.67
CA ILE A 226 6.18 3.91 12.87
C ILE A 226 6.16 2.62 13.66
N LEU A 227 5.06 1.88 13.56
CA LEU A 227 4.88 0.55 14.10
C LEU A 227 4.39 -0.36 12.99
N VAL A 228 5.08 -1.47 12.83
CA VAL A 228 4.71 -2.57 11.94
C VAL A 228 4.38 -3.77 12.81
N GLY A 229 3.20 -4.33 12.66
CA GLY A 229 2.74 -5.46 13.43
C GLY A 229 2.04 -6.51 12.59
N LYS A 230 1.94 -7.73 13.14
CA LYS A 230 1.16 -8.84 12.59
C LYS A 230 -0.01 -9.16 13.50
N ILE A 231 -1.22 -9.17 12.93
CA ILE A 231 -2.42 -9.57 13.66
C ILE A 231 -2.37 -11.08 13.89
N ILE A 232 -2.25 -11.48 15.15
CA ILE A 232 -2.17 -12.88 15.60
C ILE A 232 -3.45 -13.34 16.29
N ASP A 233 -4.19 -12.42 16.92
CA ASP A 233 -5.53 -12.67 17.46
C ASP A 233 -6.52 -11.71 16.79
N GLN A 234 -7.27 -12.24 15.81
CA GLN A 234 -8.22 -11.47 15.02
C GLN A 234 -9.35 -10.92 15.89
N LYS A 235 -9.88 -11.71 16.84
CA LYS A 235 -11.01 -11.28 17.68
C LYS A 235 -10.64 -10.12 18.61
N ALA A 236 -9.45 -10.18 19.21
CA ALA A 236 -8.96 -9.10 20.06
C ALA A 236 -8.71 -7.83 19.24
N PHE A 237 -8.15 -7.99 18.04
CA PHE A 237 -7.89 -6.87 17.13
C PHE A 237 -9.19 -6.24 16.61
N ASP A 238 -10.19 -7.03 16.20
CA ASP A 238 -11.47 -6.52 15.68
C ASP A 238 -12.17 -5.66 16.72
N ARG A 239 -12.22 -6.08 17.99
CA ARG A 239 -12.78 -5.27 19.09
C ARG A 239 -12.08 -3.92 19.25
N TYR A 240 -10.74 -3.91 19.15
CA TYR A 240 -9.97 -2.68 19.18
C TYR A 240 -10.29 -1.79 17.97
N TRP A 241 -10.31 -2.38 16.78
CA TRP A 241 -10.51 -1.67 15.51
C TRP A 241 -11.90 -1.04 15.42
N ASP A 242 -12.93 -1.79 15.79
CA ASP A 242 -14.32 -1.32 15.81
C ASP A 242 -14.51 -0.15 16.80
N LYS A 243 -13.93 -0.27 18.00
CA LYS A 243 -13.93 0.82 18.98
C LYS A 243 -13.23 2.07 18.43
N ALA A 244 -12.06 1.89 17.83
CA ALA A 244 -11.29 3.00 17.26
C ALA A 244 -12.01 3.68 16.09
N GLN A 245 -12.74 2.92 15.26
CA GLN A 245 -13.58 3.47 14.19
C GLN A 245 -14.81 4.21 14.76
N HIS A 246 -15.45 3.66 15.79
CA HIS A 246 -16.57 4.30 16.44
C HIS A 246 -16.18 5.64 17.07
N ASP A 247 -15.06 5.67 17.80
CA ASP A 247 -14.53 6.90 18.40
C ASP A 247 -14.22 7.97 17.35
N ARG A 248 -13.66 7.57 16.20
CA ARG A 248 -13.44 8.48 15.08
C ARG A 248 -14.74 9.07 14.54
N ARG A 249 -15.79 8.27 14.34
CA ARG A 249 -17.09 8.76 13.86
C ARG A 249 -17.66 9.81 14.80
N ARG A 250 -17.66 9.57 16.09
CA ARG A 250 -18.13 10.53 17.11
C ARG A 250 -17.38 11.86 17.03
N VAL A 251 -16.04 11.82 16.88
CA VAL A 251 -15.23 13.04 16.73
C VAL A 251 -15.57 13.78 15.44
N MET A 252 -15.71 13.09 14.32
CA MET A 252 -16.07 13.71 13.04
C MET A 252 -17.47 14.35 13.08
N GLU A 253 -18.43 13.69 13.70
CA GLU A 253 -19.80 14.23 13.90
C GLU A 253 -19.75 15.50 14.76
N SER A 254 -19.03 15.48 15.87
CA SER A 254 -18.88 16.67 16.73
C SER A 254 -18.20 17.83 16.01
N GLU A 255 -17.15 17.58 15.22
CA GLU A 255 -16.46 18.59 14.40
C GLU A 255 -17.39 19.15 13.30
N HIS A 256 -18.20 18.30 12.67
CA HIS A 256 -19.21 18.70 11.69
C HIS A 256 -20.23 19.65 12.30
N TRP A 257 -20.84 19.27 13.42
CA TRP A 257 -21.81 20.11 14.14
C TRP A 257 -21.20 21.43 14.63
N ALA A 258 -19.96 21.42 15.12
CA ALA A 258 -19.26 22.62 15.54
C ALA A 258 -19.01 23.57 14.33
N LYS A 259 -18.66 23.02 13.17
CA LYS A 259 -18.47 23.79 11.94
C LYS A 259 -19.81 24.40 11.47
N TYR A 260 -20.88 23.60 11.47
CA TYR A 260 -22.23 24.06 11.11
C TYR A 260 -22.71 25.20 12.01
N ALA A 261 -22.55 25.07 13.34
CA ALA A 261 -22.89 26.11 14.29
C ALA A 261 -22.12 27.42 14.08
N ARG A 262 -20.82 27.34 13.72
CA ARG A 262 -20.00 28.52 13.39
C ARG A 262 -20.47 29.20 12.11
N GLN A 263 -20.87 28.43 11.09
CA GLN A 263 -21.41 28.98 9.83
C GLN A 263 -22.74 29.67 10.07
N LYS A 264 -23.62 29.08 10.86
CA LYS A 264 -24.92 29.68 11.24
C LYS A 264 -24.74 31.00 12.01
N LYS A 265 -23.78 31.07 12.95
CA LYS A 265 -23.45 32.32 13.65
C LYS A 265 -22.90 33.39 12.72
N ARG A 266 -22.07 33.04 11.73
CA ARG A 266 -21.54 33.98 10.73
C ARG A 266 -22.62 34.45 9.76
N GLY A 267 -23.57 33.60 9.38
CA GLY A 267 -24.72 33.98 8.56
C GLY A 267 -25.69 34.92 9.29
N ALA A 268 -25.87 34.76 10.58
CA ALA A 268 -26.69 35.61 11.42
C ALA A 268 -26.07 36.98 11.71
N SER A 269 -24.74 37.13 11.53
CA SER A 269 -24.03 38.43 11.67
C SER A 269 -23.77 39.12 10.33
N SER A 270 -24.39 38.68 9.24
CA SER A 270 -24.27 39.32 7.92
C SER A 270 -25.10 40.63 7.89
N PRO A 271 -24.47 41.77 7.62
CA PRO A 271 -25.20 43.06 7.59
C PRO A 271 -26.26 43.17 6.49
N TYR A 272 -26.37 42.18 5.61
CA TYR A 272 -27.36 42.13 4.52
C TYR A 272 -28.78 41.83 4.98
N LEU A 273 -29.01 41.25 6.16
CA LEU A 273 -30.35 40.96 6.68
C LEU A 273 -30.93 42.10 7.53
N ALA A 274 -30.14 43.13 7.83
CA ALA A 274 -30.58 44.29 8.62
C ALA A 274 -31.18 45.43 7.75
N ARG A 275 -31.22 45.32 6.40
CA ARG A 275 -31.68 46.41 5.51
C ARG A 275 -33.03 46.19 4.84
N ASN A 276 -33.74 45.08 5.06
CA ASN A 276 -35.06 44.83 4.47
C ASN A 276 -36.11 44.53 5.55
N GLY A 277 -36.12 45.31 6.61
CA GLY A 277 -37.16 45.28 7.63
C GLY A 277 -37.72 46.69 7.78
N VAL A 278 -38.51 47.14 6.84
CA VAL A 278 -39.61 48.13 6.97
C VAL A 278 -40.66 47.76 5.95
#